data_0436dde93b414b105f36ac711fb85cfe
#
_entry.id   0436dde93b414b105f36ac711fb85cfe
#
_cell.length_a   1.000
_cell.length_b   1.000
_cell.length_c   1.000
_cell.angle_alpha   90.00
_cell.angle_beta   90.00
_cell.angle_gamma   90.00
#
_symmetry.space_group_name_H-M   'P 1'
#
loop_
_entity.id
_entity.type
_entity.pdbx_description
1 polymer ?
#
loop_
_entity_poly.entity_id
_entity_poly.type
_entity_poly.pdbx_seq_one_letter_code
_entity_poly.pdbx_strand_id
1 'polypeptide(L)'
;MVRFSDRAKSIQPTGVRRMFDMAGDDAVQFGLGEPDFQPPEIAIKAFTKAMEEGKNKYTTTAGLPALRKKIAETWHHLSPSLNESNVCMTMSGTNALLDVFLALL
;
A
#
# COMPACT_ATOMS: atom_id res chain seq x y z
N MET A 1 -14.98 28.19 15.05
CA MET A 1 -13.52 27.93 14.96
C MET A 1 -13.27 26.46 15.24
N VAL A 2 -12.68 25.72 14.30
CA VAL A 2 -12.39 24.28 14.50
C VAL A 2 -11.22 24.14 15.48
N ARG A 3 -11.38 23.31 16.52
CA ARG A 3 -10.36 23.07 17.54
C ARG A 3 -9.76 21.67 17.31
N PHE A 4 -8.48 21.60 17.00
CA PHE A 4 -7.73 20.34 16.91
C PHE A 4 -7.48 19.75 18.30
N SER A 5 -7.45 18.41 18.38
CA SER A 5 -7.03 17.72 19.61
C SER A 5 -5.56 17.99 19.94
N ASP A 6 -5.21 17.91 21.20
CA ASP A 6 -3.82 18.13 21.62
C ASP A 6 -2.86 17.06 21.06
N ARG A 7 -3.36 15.82 20.88
CA ARG A 7 -2.64 14.76 20.17
C ARG A 7 -2.32 15.15 18.72
N ALA A 8 -3.28 15.71 17.97
CA ALA A 8 -3.04 16.14 16.59
C ALA A 8 -2.02 17.29 16.50
N LYS A 9 -2.04 18.21 17.47
CA LYS A 9 -1.07 19.33 17.56
C LYS A 9 0.34 18.89 17.89
N SER A 10 0.50 17.77 18.59
CA SER A 10 1.81 17.25 18.99
C SER A 10 2.53 16.44 17.92
N ILE A 11 1.81 16.03 16.86
CA ILE A 11 2.41 15.25 15.77
C ILE A 11 3.33 16.15 14.94
N GLN A 12 4.58 15.72 14.83
CA GLN A 12 5.60 16.39 14.00
C GLN A 12 5.95 15.52 12.80
N PRO A 13 6.33 16.11 11.67
CA PRO A 13 6.90 15.37 10.54
C PRO A 13 8.11 14.55 10.99
N THR A 14 8.26 13.35 10.43
CA THR A 14 9.43 12.50 10.73
C THR A 14 10.72 13.17 10.30
N GLY A 15 11.84 12.83 10.94
CA GLY A 15 13.15 13.35 10.58
C GLY A 15 13.51 13.07 9.11
N VAL A 16 13.18 11.87 8.62
CA VAL A 16 13.38 11.47 7.21
C VAL A 16 12.61 12.38 6.26
N ARG A 17 11.34 12.67 6.56
CA ARG A 17 10.52 13.56 5.72
C ARG A 17 11.08 14.98 5.69
N ARG A 18 11.51 15.52 6.83
CA ARG A 18 12.14 16.83 6.89
C ARG A 18 13.43 16.91 6.08
N MET A 19 14.27 15.87 6.15
CA MET A 19 15.50 15.79 5.36
C MET A 19 15.19 15.76 3.86
N PHE A 20 14.18 15.00 3.45
CA PHE A 20 13.74 14.95 2.06
C PHE A 20 13.25 16.32 1.56
N ASP A 21 12.41 17.00 2.35
CA ASP A 21 11.83 18.31 2.01
C ASP A 21 12.90 19.44 1.98
N MET A 22 14.04 19.25 2.66
CA MET A 22 15.16 20.21 2.70
C MET A 22 16.21 19.98 1.61
N ALA A 23 16.18 18.84 0.94
CA ALA A 23 17.14 18.51 -0.09
C ALA A 23 16.93 19.36 -1.35
N GLY A 24 18.02 19.87 -1.94
CA GLY A 24 17.97 20.57 -3.21
C GLY A 24 17.75 19.65 -4.40
N ASP A 25 17.44 20.22 -5.56
CA ASP A 25 17.15 19.49 -6.80
C ASP A 25 18.34 18.66 -7.31
N ASP A 26 19.55 18.99 -6.89
CA ASP A 26 20.80 18.30 -7.23
C ASP A 26 21.20 17.21 -6.23
N ALA A 27 20.41 17.02 -5.16
CA ALA A 27 20.69 16.03 -4.13
C ALA A 27 20.35 14.61 -4.57
N VAL A 28 21.26 13.67 -4.35
CA VAL A 28 21.01 12.25 -4.52
C VAL A 28 20.20 11.75 -3.31
N GLN A 29 18.95 11.34 -3.56
CA GLN A 29 18.01 10.98 -2.52
C GLN A 29 18.11 9.50 -2.15
N PHE A 30 18.50 9.21 -0.90
CA PHE A 30 18.45 7.89 -0.26
C PHE A 30 17.47 7.81 0.91
N GLY A 31 16.73 8.90 1.16
CA GLY A 31 15.85 9.02 2.33
C GLY A 31 14.51 8.28 2.17
N LEU A 32 14.03 8.11 0.94
CA LEU A 32 12.81 7.39 0.64
C LEU A 32 13.12 6.16 -0.22
N GLY A 33 12.52 5.02 0.14
CA GLY A 33 12.66 3.78 -0.61
C GLY A 33 11.64 3.71 -1.76
N GLU A 34 11.87 4.48 -2.81
CA GLU A 34 11.05 4.45 -4.02
C GLU A 34 11.88 4.07 -5.24
N PRO A 35 11.34 3.29 -6.18
CA PRO A 35 12.02 2.95 -7.41
C PRO A 35 12.20 4.17 -8.31
N ASP A 36 13.35 4.31 -8.94
CA ASP A 36 13.66 5.34 -9.94
C ASP A 36 13.32 4.91 -11.38
N PHE A 37 12.78 3.70 -11.55
CA PHE A 37 12.36 3.12 -12.83
C PHE A 37 10.85 2.93 -12.88
N GLN A 38 10.32 2.91 -14.10
CA GLN A 38 8.89 2.73 -14.34
C GLN A 38 8.44 1.28 -14.07
N PRO A 39 7.15 1.07 -13.70
CA PRO A 39 6.58 -0.27 -13.64
C PRO A 39 6.74 -1.01 -14.98
N PRO A 40 6.79 -2.36 -14.97
CA PRO A 40 6.83 -3.13 -16.20
C PRO A 40 5.70 -2.74 -17.18
N GLU A 41 6.02 -2.62 -18.46
CA GLU A 41 5.07 -2.17 -19.47
C GLU A 41 3.79 -3.02 -19.51
N ILE A 42 3.90 -4.32 -19.27
CA ILE A 42 2.74 -5.21 -19.19
C ILE A 42 1.77 -4.80 -18.06
N ALA A 43 2.29 -4.32 -16.93
CA ALA A 43 1.45 -3.84 -15.82
C ALA A 43 0.74 -2.54 -16.19
N ILE A 44 1.45 -1.60 -16.84
CA ILE A 44 0.87 -0.34 -17.31
C ILE A 44 -0.25 -0.61 -18.30
N LYS A 45 -0.01 -1.45 -19.30
CA LYS A 45 -1.02 -1.83 -20.32
C LYS A 45 -2.24 -2.52 -19.70
N ALA A 46 -2.02 -3.45 -18.76
CA ALA A 46 -3.10 -4.14 -18.08
C ALA A 46 -3.97 -3.18 -17.24
N PHE A 47 -3.34 -2.24 -16.55
CA PHE A 47 -4.03 -1.21 -15.78
C PHE A 47 -4.89 -0.31 -16.68
N THR A 48 -4.30 0.24 -17.73
CA THR A 48 -5.02 1.10 -18.70
C THR A 48 -6.21 0.38 -19.30
N LYS A 49 -6.01 -0.85 -19.78
CA LYS A 49 -7.08 -1.69 -20.33
C LYS A 49 -8.20 -1.94 -19.31
N ALA A 50 -7.87 -2.23 -18.06
CA ALA A 50 -8.86 -2.44 -17.01
C ALA A 50 -9.72 -1.19 -16.78
N MET A 51 -9.13 0.00 -16.83
CA MET A 51 -9.85 1.27 -16.73
C MET A 51 -10.78 1.50 -17.93
N GLU A 52 -10.31 1.27 -19.14
CA GLU A 52 -11.10 1.38 -20.39
C GLU A 52 -12.30 0.42 -20.38
N GLU A 53 -12.11 -0.79 -19.81
CA GLU A 53 -13.17 -1.79 -19.64
C GLU A 53 -14.12 -1.48 -18.48
N GLY A 54 -13.96 -0.34 -17.79
CA GLY A 54 -14.81 0.07 -16.66
C GLY A 54 -14.63 -0.76 -15.38
N LYS A 55 -13.50 -1.44 -15.20
CA LYS A 55 -13.15 -2.21 -13.99
C LYS A 55 -12.71 -1.29 -12.84
N ASN A 56 -13.50 -0.26 -12.57
CA ASN A 56 -13.26 0.78 -11.58
C ASN A 56 -14.37 0.88 -10.53
N LYS A 57 -15.04 -0.25 -10.26
CA LYS A 57 -16.10 -0.35 -9.28
C LYS A 57 -15.56 -0.81 -7.92
N TYR A 58 -16.38 -0.69 -6.88
CA TYR A 58 -16.06 -1.25 -5.57
C TYR A 58 -15.77 -2.75 -5.66
N THR A 59 -14.78 -3.19 -4.90
CA THR A 59 -14.47 -4.61 -4.71
C THR A 59 -15.21 -5.17 -3.49
N THR A 60 -15.07 -6.45 -3.23
CA THR A 60 -15.45 -7.02 -1.92
C THR A 60 -14.55 -6.44 -0.82
N THR A 61 -15.01 -6.46 0.41
CA THR A 61 -14.29 -5.89 1.57
C THR A 61 -12.86 -6.40 1.70
N ALA A 62 -12.63 -7.68 1.45
CA ALA A 62 -11.29 -8.27 1.51
C ALA A 62 -10.46 -8.05 0.23
N GLY A 63 -11.00 -7.39 -0.79
CA GLY A 63 -10.34 -7.16 -2.08
C GLY A 63 -10.76 -8.15 -3.17
N LEU A 64 -10.29 -7.93 -4.40
CA LEU A 64 -10.63 -8.73 -5.58
C LEU A 64 -10.31 -10.23 -5.37
N PRO A 65 -11.30 -11.14 -5.48
CA PRO A 65 -11.06 -12.58 -5.25
C PRO A 65 -9.96 -13.17 -6.14
N ALA A 66 -9.93 -12.81 -7.41
CA ALA A 66 -8.90 -13.28 -8.35
C ALA A 66 -7.49 -12.86 -7.95
N LEU A 67 -7.32 -11.62 -7.43
CA LEU A 67 -6.04 -11.13 -6.94
C LEU A 67 -5.63 -11.87 -5.66
N ARG A 68 -6.56 -12.03 -4.71
CA ARG A 68 -6.33 -12.75 -3.45
C ARG A 68 -5.91 -14.19 -3.70
N LYS A 69 -6.59 -14.88 -4.64
CA LYS A 69 -6.22 -16.22 -5.07
C LYS A 69 -4.80 -16.24 -5.63
N LYS A 70 -4.47 -15.32 -6.52
CA LYS A 70 -3.12 -15.23 -7.11
C LYS A 70 -2.03 -15.00 -6.07
N ILE A 71 -2.30 -14.15 -5.07
CA ILE A 71 -1.39 -13.92 -3.94
C ILE A 71 -1.21 -15.21 -3.14
N ALA A 72 -2.30 -15.90 -2.78
CA ALA A 72 -2.23 -17.15 -2.05
C ALA A 72 -1.41 -18.23 -2.80
N GLU A 73 -1.62 -18.37 -4.11
CA GLU A 73 -0.83 -19.26 -4.97
C GLU A 73 0.66 -18.91 -4.97
N THR A 74 0.99 -17.61 -5.05
CA THR A 74 2.37 -17.14 -5.08
C THR A 74 3.09 -17.41 -3.75
N TRP A 75 2.39 -17.31 -2.63
CA TRP A 75 2.94 -17.48 -1.28
C TRP A 75 2.65 -18.86 -0.68
N HIS A 76 2.11 -19.80 -1.46
CA HIS A 76 1.77 -21.16 -1.03
C HIS A 76 2.95 -21.90 -0.36
N HIS A 77 4.18 -21.57 -0.73
CA HIS A 77 5.39 -22.15 -0.11
C HIS A 77 5.53 -21.83 1.39
N LEU A 78 4.88 -20.77 1.90
CA LEU A 78 4.87 -20.43 3.34
C LEU A 78 3.91 -21.34 4.13
N SER A 79 2.80 -21.76 3.51
CA SER A 79 1.85 -22.68 4.12
C SER A 79 1.04 -23.40 3.03
N PRO A 80 1.03 -24.75 3.02
CA PRO A 80 0.21 -25.52 2.07
C PRO A 80 -1.30 -25.28 2.19
N SER A 81 -1.79 -24.79 3.33
CA SER A 81 -3.21 -24.45 3.55
C SER A 81 -3.59 -23.05 3.11
N LEU A 82 -2.63 -22.25 2.65
CA LEU A 82 -2.88 -20.86 2.23
C LEU A 82 -3.79 -20.82 1.00
N ASN A 83 -4.89 -20.09 1.12
CA ASN A 83 -5.87 -19.90 0.06
C ASN A 83 -6.41 -18.44 0.10
N GLU A 84 -7.28 -18.09 -0.83
CA GLU A 84 -7.81 -16.72 -0.94
C GLU A 84 -8.54 -16.21 0.30
N SER A 85 -9.07 -17.09 1.16
CA SER A 85 -9.75 -16.65 2.40
C SER A 85 -8.77 -16.15 3.47
N ASN A 86 -7.49 -16.49 3.34
CA ASN A 86 -6.42 -16.05 4.23
C ASN A 86 -5.76 -14.73 3.78
N VAL A 87 -6.22 -14.13 2.69
CA VAL A 87 -5.64 -12.90 2.12
C VAL A 87 -6.64 -11.76 2.21
N CYS A 88 -6.20 -10.63 2.75
CA CYS A 88 -6.95 -9.38 2.76
C CYS A 88 -6.11 -8.26 2.15
N MET A 89 -6.71 -7.48 1.26
CA MET A 89 -6.09 -6.31 0.66
C MET A 89 -6.32 -5.10 1.55
N THR A 90 -5.27 -4.35 1.81
CA THR A 90 -5.30 -3.12 2.61
C THR A 90 -4.84 -1.92 1.79
N MET A 91 -5.10 -0.71 2.28
CA MET A 91 -4.70 0.54 1.61
C MET A 91 -3.19 0.75 1.58
N SER A 92 -2.45 0.12 2.50
CA SER A 92 -1.00 0.21 2.61
C SER A 92 -0.46 -0.84 3.59
N GLY A 93 0.85 -1.09 3.57
CA GLY A 93 1.49 -1.92 4.59
C GLY A 93 1.32 -1.38 6.02
N THR A 94 1.33 -0.07 6.21
CA THR A 94 1.05 0.56 7.52
C THR A 94 -0.37 0.27 7.99
N ASN A 95 -1.35 0.31 7.09
CA ASN A 95 -2.72 -0.04 7.42
C ASN A 95 -2.83 -1.55 7.78
N ALA A 96 -2.15 -2.42 7.02
CA ALA A 96 -2.11 -3.84 7.35
C ALA A 96 -1.59 -4.11 8.76
N LEU A 97 -0.51 -3.43 9.16
CA LEU A 97 0.03 -3.54 10.53
C LEU A 97 -0.97 -3.03 11.58
N LEU A 98 -1.62 -1.91 11.32
CA LEU A 98 -2.66 -1.38 12.23
C LEU A 98 -3.81 -2.38 12.39
N ASP A 99 -4.30 -2.95 11.29
CA ASP A 99 -5.40 -3.92 11.31
C ASP A 99 -5.01 -5.17 12.11
N VAL A 100 -3.78 -5.66 11.95
CA VAL A 100 -3.25 -6.80 12.73
C VAL A 100 -3.17 -6.46 14.23
N PHE A 101 -2.66 -5.28 14.59
CA PHE A 101 -2.60 -4.88 15.99
C PHE A 101 -3.98 -4.70 16.61
N LEU A 102 -4.93 -4.10 15.89
CA LEU A 102 -6.31 -3.97 16.37
C LEU A 102 -7.04 -5.31 16.52
N ALA A 103 -6.65 -6.31 15.73
CA ALA A 103 -7.26 -7.64 15.80
C ALA A 103 -6.67 -8.52 16.90
N LEU A 104 -5.40 -8.30 17.28
CA LEU A 104 -4.66 -9.19 18.19
C LEU A 104 -4.39 -8.60 19.59
N LEU A 105 -4.46 -7.27 19.75
CA LEU A 105 -4.20 -6.55 20.99
C LEU A 105 -5.45 -5.84 21.52
#